data_a1b8256bb16d29a2e74c63c8989f737e
#
_entry.id   a1b8256bb16d29a2e74c63c8989f737e
#
_cell.length_a   1.000
_cell.length_b   1.000
_cell.length_c   1.000
_cell.angle_alpha   90.00
_cell.angle_beta   90.00
_cell.angle_gamma   90.00
#
_symmetry.space_group_name_H-M   'P 1'
#
loop_
_entity.id
_entity.type
_entity.pdbx_description
1 polymer ?
#
loop_
_entity_poly.entity_id
_entity_poly.type
_entity_poly.pdbx_seq_one_letter_code
_entity_poly.pdbx_strand_id
1 'polypeptide(L)'
;MLQIKKTEYFSNWHANLKDARARAKINIRIEQLKLGNFGDFKFVGEGIYEMRIHYGPGYRLYYTKKDDIVVLLLAGGEKSTQQKYIDKAKELNNEKK
;
A
#
# COMPACT_ATOMS: atom_id res chain seq x y z
N MET A 1 -3.95 -10.87 14.95
CA MET A 1 -4.06 -10.55 13.52
C MET A 1 -4.30 -9.07 13.33
N LEU A 2 -3.58 -8.45 12.41
CA LEU A 2 -3.75 -7.02 12.16
C LEU A 2 -5.04 -6.76 11.37
N GLN A 3 -5.66 -5.62 11.62
CA GLN A 3 -6.79 -5.15 10.84
C GLN A 3 -6.26 -4.39 9.62
N ILE A 4 -6.80 -4.68 8.45
CA ILE A 4 -6.44 -3.97 7.22
C ILE A 4 -7.60 -3.09 6.81
N LYS A 5 -7.35 -1.79 6.72
CA LYS A 5 -8.31 -0.81 6.20
C LYS A 5 -7.76 -0.23 4.91
N LYS A 6 -8.63 0.23 4.05
CA LYS A 6 -8.26 0.76 2.73
C LYS A 6 -8.96 2.09 2.51
N THR A 7 -8.22 3.06 1.94
CA THR A 7 -8.87 4.27 1.46
C THR A 7 -9.63 3.95 0.16
N GLU A 8 -10.59 4.78 -0.18
CA GLU A 8 -11.27 4.66 -1.46
C GLU A 8 -10.28 4.82 -2.62
N TYR A 9 -9.31 5.71 -2.47
CA TYR A 9 -8.26 5.91 -3.47
C TYR A 9 -7.49 4.61 -3.75
N PHE A 10 -7.06 3.92 -2.69
CA PHE A 10 -6.37 2.65 -2.84
C PHE A 10 -7.27 1.60 -3.50
N SER A 11 -8.50 1.48 -3.03
CA SER A 11 -9.44 0.47 -3.54
C SER A 11 -9.73 0.68 -5.03
N ASN A 12 -9.90 1.93 -5.46
CA ASN A 12 -10.12 2.25 -6.87
C ASN A 12 -8.90 1.91 -7.72
N TRP A 13 -7.71 2.26 -7.24
CA TRP A 13 -6.48 1.93 -7.95
C TRP A 13 -6.35 0.41 -8.14
N HIS A 14 -6.56 -0.34 -7.06
CA HIS A 14 -6.41 -1.80 -7.06
C HIS A 14 -7.43 -2.46 -7.99
N ALA A 15 -8.68 -2.04 -7.92
CA ALA A 15 -9.76 -2.60 -8.74
C ALA A 15 -9.55 -2.31 -10.23
N ASN A 16 -8.91 -1.20 -10.57
CA ASN A 16 -8.70 -0.78 -11.96
C ASN A 16 -7.41 -1.31 -12.59
N LEU A 17 -6.61 -2.07 -11.85
CA LEU A 17 -5.43 -2.71 -12.43
C LEU A 17 -5.86 -3.72 -13.47
N LYS A 18 -5.33 -3.58 -14.68
CA LYS A 18 -5.71 -4.45 -15.81
C LYS A 18 -5.09 -5.84 -15.71
N ASP A 19 -3.92 -5.93 -15.10
CA ASP A 19 -3.19 -7.20 -14.95
C ASP A 19 -3.77 -8.00 -13.80
N ALA A 20 -4.49 -9.09 -14.12
CA ALA A 20 -5.13 -9.95 -13.13
C ALA A 20 -4.09 -10.63 -12.21
N ARG A 21 -2.91 -10.95 -12.72
CA ARG A 21 -1.85 -11.52 -11.89
C ARG A 21 -1.34 -10.51 -10.88
N ALA A 22 -1.22 -9.25 -11.31
CA ALA A 22 -0.81 -8.17 -10.40
C ALA A 22 -1.80 -8.04 -9.26
N ARG A 23 -3.11 -8.03 -9.56
CA ARG A 23 -4.15 -7.96 -8.53
C ARG A 23 -4.04 -9.13 -7.54
N ALA A 24 -3.82 -10.34 -8.07
CA ALA A 24 -3.68 -11.53 -7.24
C ALA A 24 -2.45 -11.45 -6.32
N LYS A 25 -1.32 -11.00 -6.85
CA LYS A 25 -0.09 -10.85 -6.07
C LYS A 25 -0.24 -9.81 -4.98
N ILE A 26 -0.93 -8.71 -5.27
CA ILE A 26 -1.22 -7.68 -4.28
C ILE A 26 -2.11 -8.24 -3.17
N ASN A 27 -3.15 -9.01 -3.54
CA ASN A 27 -4.03 -9.64 -2.55
C ASN A 27 -3.27 -10.57 -1.61
N ILE A 28 -2.34 -11.36 -2.15
CA ILE A 28 -1.51 -12.25 -1.33
C ILE A 28 -0.68 -11.45 -0.33
N ARG A 29 -0.09 -10.35 -0.78
CA ARG A 29 0.72 -9.50 0.10
C ARG A 29 -0.13 -8.84 1.19
N ILE A 30 -1.36 -8.45 0.87
CA ILE A 30 -2.30 -7.90 1.87
C ILE A 30 -2.66 -8.96 2.91
N GLU A 31 -2.88 -10.21 2.48
CA GLU A 31 -3.16 -11.30 3.41
C GLU A 31 -1.95 -11.56 4.32
N GLN A 32 -0.74 -11.46 3.80
CA GLN A 32 0.49 -11.59 4.60
C GLN A 32 0.61 -10.46 5.63
N LEU A 33 0.18 -9.25 5.26
CA LEU A 33 0.16 -8.12 6.20
C LEU A 33 -0.71 -8.42 7.42
N LYS A 34 -1.85 -9.05 7.21
CA LYS A 34 -2.75 -9.43 8.33
C LYS A 34 -2.03 -10.31 9.34
N LEU A 35 -1.08 -11.11 8.89
CA LEU A 35 -0.32 -12.01 9.73
C LEU A 35 0.95 -11.35 10.30
N GLY A 36 1.14 -10.06 10.06
CA GLY A 36 2.31 -9.34 10.53
C GLY A 36 3.53 -9.47 9.64
N ASN A 37 3.39 -10.07 8.46
CA ASN A 37 4.50 -10.20 7.50
C ASN A 37 4.47 -9.02 6.53
N PHE A 38 5.39 -8.07 6.71
CA PHE A 38 5.45 -6.85 5.91
C PHE A 38 6.29 -7.00 4.64
N GLY A 39 7.03 -8.12 4.50
CA GLY A 39 7.83 -8.38 3.31
C GLY A 39 8.90 -7.32 3.09
N ASP A 40 9.16 -7.00 1.82
CA ASP A 40 10.13 -5.95 1.44
C ASP A 40 9.47 -4.59 1.58
N PHE A 41 9.83 -3.84 2.62
CA PHE A 41 9.24 -2.53 2.88
C PHE A 41 10.31 -1.52 3.27
N LYS A 42 9.93 -0.23 3.18
CA LYS A 42 10.82 0.89 3.49
C LYS A 42 10.00 2.02 4.09
N PHE A 43 10.54 2.69 5.11
CA PHE A 43 9.92 3.90 5.65
C PHE A 43 10.25 5.08 4.71
N VAL A 44 9.22 5.83 4.30
CA VAL A 44 9.38 6.94 3.35
C VAL A 44 9.04 8.31 3.96
N GLY A 45 8.89 8.35 5.28
CA GLY A 45 8.66 9.60 6.02
C GLY A 45 7.20 9.83 6.36
N GLU A 46 6.96 10.76 7.29
CA GLU A 46 5.62 11.19 7.72
C GLU A 46 4.68 10.04 8.10
N GLY A 47 5.25 9.00 8.70
CA GLY A 47 4.47 7.83 9.13
C GLY A 47 4.09 6.87 8.02
N ILE A 48 4.59 7.08 6.81
CA ILE A 48 4.26 6.27 5.64
C ILE A 48 5.33 5.23 5.37
N TYR A 49 4.88 4.02 5.05
CA TYR A 49 5.73 2.91 4.63
C TYR A 49 5.40 2.51 3.20
N GLU A 50 6.40 2.07 2.48
CA GLU A 50 6.27 1.59 1.10
C GLU A 50 6.53 0.10 1.10
N MET A 51 5.56 -0.68 0.62
CA MET A 51 5.74 -2.11 0.39
C MET A 51 6.02 -2.34 -1.08
N ARG A 52 7.06 -3.08 -1.38
CA ARG A 52 7.49 -3.36 -2.76
C ARG A 52 7.02 -4.73 -3.20
N ILE A 53 6.45 -4.77 -4.40
CA ILE A 53 6.02 -6.02 -5.03
C ILE A 53 6.79 -6.14 -6.34
N HIS A 54 7.74 -7.08 -6.36
CA HIS A 54 8.67 -7.25 -7.49
C HIS A 54 8.02 -8.09 -8.58
N TYR A 55 7.10 -7.47 -9.31
CA TYR A 55 6.39 -8.10 -10.41
C TYR A 55 6.03 -7.03 -11.44
N GLY A 56 6.21 -7.36 -12.72
CA GLY A 56 5.87 -6.45 -13.82
C GLY A 56 6.60 -5.11 -13.71
N PRO A 57 5.87 -3.98 -13.76
CA PRO A 57 6.49 -2.65 -13.68
C PRO A 57 6.99 -2.28 -12.28
N GLY A 58 6.87 -3.18 -11.31
CA GLY A 58 7.24 -2.91 -9.91
C GLY A 58 6.17 -2.16 -9.18
N TYR A 59 5.22 -2.87 -8.59
CA TYR A 59 4.12 -2.23 -7.86
C TYR A 59 4.54 -1.84 -6.46
N ARG A 60 3.92 -0.79 -5.95
CA ARG A 60 4.18 -0.25 -4.60
C ARG A 60 2.86 -0.06 -3.89
N LEU A 61 2.80 -0.45 -2.61
CA LEU A 61 1.67 -0.14 -1.75
C LEU A 61 2.15 0.79 -0.65
N TYR A 62 1.44 1.89 -0.43
CA TYR A 62 1.78 2.87 0.60
C TYR A 62 0.78 2.77 1.73
N TYR A 63 1.29 2.62 2.95
CA TYR A 63 0.43 2.40 4.11
C TYR A 63 0.99 3.10 5.34
N THR A 64 0.12 3.27 6.34
CA THR A 64 0.52 3.70 7.67
C THR A 64 0.01 2.69 8.68
N LYS A 65 0.59 2.68 9.87
CA LYS A 65 0.19 1.79 10.96
C LYS A 65 -0.33 2.62 12.12
N LYS A 66 -1.37 2.11 12.79
CA LYS A 66 -1.92 2.74 13.99
C LYS A 66 -1.87 1.74 15.13
N ASP A 67 -1.11 2.09 16.18
CA ASP A 67 -1.00 1.31 17.42
C ASP A 67 -0.62 -0.15 17.20
N ASP A 68 0.12 -0.42 16.12
CA ASP A 68 0.55 -1.78 15.73
C ASP A 68 -0.61 -2.77 15.56
N ILE A 69 -1.85 -2.27 15.45
CA ILE A 69 -3.05 -3.09 15.30
C ILE A 69 -3.68 -2.90 13.92
N VAL A 70 -3.70 -1.67 13.44
CA VAL A 70 -4.36 -1.32 12.18
C VAL A 70 -3.35 -0.89 11.13
N VAL A 71 -3.45 -1.49 9.94
CA VAL A 71 -2.72 -1.05 8.76
C VAL A 71 -3.73 -0.36 7.84
N LEU A 72 -3.48 0.89 7.51
CA LEU A 72 -4.31 1.64 6.58
C LEU A 72 -3.57 1.76 5.24
N LEU A 73 -4.10 1.09 4.21
CA LEU A 73 -3.59 1.16 2.85
C LEU A 73 -4.08 2.47 2.23
N LEU A 74 -3.16 3.38 1.98
CA LEU A 74 -3.46 4.74 1.54
C LEU A 74 -3.51 4.87 0.02
N ALA A 75 -2.51 4.35 -0.65
CA ALA A 75 -2.36 4.49 -2.10
C ALA A 75 -1.55 3.34 -2.67
N GLY A 76 -1.61 3.15 -3.97
CA GLY A 76 -0.78 2.21 -4.70
C GLY A 76 -0.30 2.85 -5.99
N GLY A 77 0.74 2.29 -6.56
CA GLY A 77 1.29 2.80 -7.82
C GLY A 77 2.40 1.92 -8.34
N GLU A 78 3.15 2.44 -9.31
CA GLU A 78 4.25 1.75 -9.96
C GLU A 78 5.57 2.44 -9.64
N LYS A 79 6.67 1.71 -9.80
CA LYS A 79 8.01 2.23 -9.57
C LYS A 79 8.29 3.51 -10.36
N SER A 80 7.85 3.57 -11.61
CA SER A 80 8.10 4.71 -12.50
C SER A 80 7.45 6.01 -12.03
N THR A 81 6.40 5.92 -11.21
CA THR A 81 5.66 7.09 -10.71
C THR A 81 5.69 7.15 -9.19
N GLN A 82 6.74 6.60 -8.60
CA GLN A 82 6.86 6.43 -7.16
C GLN A 82 6.63 7.72 -6.36
N GLN A 83 7.30 8.81 -6.73
CA GLN A 83 7.21 10.06 -5.96
C GLN A 83 5.79 10.62 -5.95
N LYS A 84 5.08 10.54 -7.05
CA LYS A 84 3.69 10.99 -7.16
C LYS A 84 2.80 10.29 -6.12
N TYR A 85 2.97 8.97 -5.98
CA TYR A 85 2.14 8.19 -5.08
C TYR A 85 2.57 8.28 -3.61
N ILE A 86 3.85 8.54 -3.36
CA ILE A 86 4.30 8.87 -2.01
C ILE A 86 3.64 10.18 -1.56
N ASP A 87 3.66 11.19 -2.41
CA ASP A 87 3.03 12.48 -2.12
C ASP A 87 1.53 12.33 -1.88
N LYS A 88 0.87 11.51 -2.70
CA LYS A 88 -0.56 11.24 -2.54
C LYS A 88 -0.86 10.53 -1.22
N ALA A 89 -0.03 9.56 -0.84
CA ALA A 89 -0.19 8.84 0.42
C ALA A 89 -0.06 9.79 1.62
N LYS A 90 0.89 10.70 1.57
CA LYS A 90 1.08 11.71 2.63
C LYS A 90 -0.14 12.63 2.73
N GLU A 91 -0.65 13.08 1.59
CA GLU A 91 -1.85 13.90 1.54
C GLU A 91 -3.04 13.18 2.18
N LEU A 92 -3.29 11.93 1.77
CA LEU A 92 -4.39 11.13 2.30
C LEU A 92 -4.23 10.86 3.80
N ASN A 93 -3.01 10.64 4.26
CA ASN A 93 -2.75 10.41 5.68
C ASN A 93 -3.05 11.65 6.51
N ASN A 94 -2.74 12.83 5.99
CA ASN A 94 -3.04 14.09 6.66
C ASN A 94 -4.55 14.34 6.76
N GLU A 95 -5.30 13.97 5.74
CA GLU A 95 -6.76 14.11 5.75
C GLU A 95 -7.43 13.22 6.80
N LYS A 96 -6.76 12.15 7.21
CA LYS A 96 -7.30 11.20 8.20
C LYS A 96 -7.02 11.59 9.65
N LYS A 97 -6.29 12.65 9.87
CA LYS A 97 -5.96 13.11 11.23
C LYS A 97 -7.11 13.95 11.86
#